data_2d5f04f87d74c562c7b747566f22eca1
#
_entry.id   2d5f04f87d74c562c7b747566f22eca1
#
_cell.length_a   1.000
_cell.length_b   1.000
_cell.length_c   1.000
_cell.angle_alpha   90.00
_cell.angle_beta   90.00
_cell.angle_gamma   90.00
#
_symmetry.space_group_name_H-M   'P 1'
#
loop_
_entity.id
_entity.type
_entity.pdbx_description
1 polymer ?
#
loop_
_entity_poly.entity_id
_entity_poly.type
_entity_poly.pdbx_seq_one_letter_code
_entity_poly.pdbx_strand_id
1 'polypeptide(L)'
;MSLLNSFGYFITGATASCSNRSRFMLTVWSHHRKYDQYRATVEEWTSILKIACAHDFPAVKDFTIRCLESCDIAVAQRIKLYRTFDVDAKYIVPWFVQLCLREEGPTDGETEIMGTKVSLIVYRARERLRSALIAPNAGTPPPLSESAAVEAICSILGYN
;
A
#
# COMPACT_ATOMS: atom_id res chain seq x y z
N MET A 1 -42.48 31.42 10.16
CA MET A 1 -42.75 30.80 8.86
C MET A 1 -41.45 30.20 8.42
N SER A 2 -41.19 29.00 8.82
CA SER A 2 -41.27 27.72 8.11
C SER A 2 -40.53 27.69 6.79
N LEU A 3 -39.43 26.95 6.75
CA LEU A 3 -39.23 25.95 5.71
C LEU A 3 -38.07 25.03 6.11
N LEU A 4 -38.42 23.83 6.47
CA LEU A 4 -37.59 22.63 6.57
C LEU A 4 -37.10 22.23 5.18
N ASN A 5 -35.82 21.92 5.04
CA ASN A 5 -35.31 21.23 3.86
C ASN A 5 -34.79 19.85 4.21
N SER A 6 -35.50 18.93 3.63
CA SER A 6 -35.34 17.50 3.58
C SER A 6 -34.03 17.11 2.86
N PHE A 7 -33.11 16.43 3.54
CA PHE A 7 -31.97 15.75 2.89
C PHE A 7 -32.41 14.33 2.52
N GLY A 8 -32.69 14.16 1.24
CA GLY A 8 -32.90 12.85 0.63
C GLY A 8 -31.57 12.17 0.33
N TYR A 9 -31.26 11.07 1.02
CA TYR A 9 -30.17 10.15 0.64
C TYR A 9 -30.63 9.29 -0.55
N PHE A 10 -30.00 9.50 -1.70
CA PHE A 10 -30.05 8.55 -2.80
C PHE A 10 -28.75 7.73 -2.79
N ILE A 11 -28.83 6.49 -2.32
CA ILE A 11 -27.80 5.48 -2.53
C ILE A 11 -28.14 4.79 -3.84
N THR A 12 -27.50 5.16 -4.92
CA THR A 12 -27.48 4.35 -6.15
C THR A 12 -26.10 3.74 -6.28
N GLY A 13 -26.09 2.40 -6.30
CA GLY A 13 -24.88 1.62 -6.54
C GLY A 13 -24.30 1.94 -7.90
N ALA A 14 -23.02 2.23 -7.91
CA ALA A 14 -22.21 2.29 -9.11
C ALA A 14 -20.96 1.43 -8.89
N THR A 15 -20.88 0.35 -9.65
CA THR A 15 -19.67 -0.44 -9.86
C THR A 15 -18.62 0.45 -10.50
N ALA A 16 -17.73 1.01 -9.70
CA ALA A 16 -16.66 1.87 -10.19
C ALA A 16 -15.54 1.00 -10.77
N SER A 17 -15.39 1.07 -12.08
CA SER A 17 -14.29 0.56 -12.88
C SER A 17 -12.93 1.05 -12.32
N CYS A 18 -11.96 0.14 -12.27
CA CYS A 18 -10.63 0.32 -11.68
C CYS A 18 -9.74 1.40 -12.34
N SER A 19 -10.19 2.03 -13.41
CA SER A 19 -9.49 3.12 -14.12
C SER A 19 -9.48 4.46 -13.36
N ASN A 20 -10.24 4.60 -12.28
CA ASN A 20 -10.44 5.88 -11.60
C ASN A 20 -9.57 6.07 -10.33
N ARG A 21 -8.78 5.05 -9.93
CA ARG A 21 -7.94 5.14 -8.72
C ARG A 21 -6.77 6.11 -8.85
N SER A 22 -6.17 6.21 -10.03
CA SER A 22 -5.10 7.21 -10.25
C SER A 22 -5.61 8.66 -10.17
N ARG A 23 -6.86 8.91 -10.57
CA ARG A 23 -7.50 10.22 -10.41
C ARG A 23 -7.94 10.50 -8.97
N PHE A 24 -8.33 9.47 -8.21
CA PHE A 24 -8.72 9.63 -6.81
C PHE A 24 -7.52 9.97 -5.91
N MET A 25 -6.34 9.39 -6.18
CA MET A 25 -5.10 9.77 -5.49
C MET A 25 -4.76 11.24 -5.70
N LEU A 26 -4.97 11.78 -6.89
CA LEU A 26 -4.68 13.20 -7.19
C LEU A 26 -5.69 14.16 -6.54
N THR A 27 -6.93 13.74 -6.29
CA THR A 27 -7.97 14.63 -5.73
C THR A 27 -7.90 14.71 -4.21
N VAL A 28 -7.48 13.65 -3.53
CA VAL A 28 -7.24 13.66 -2.07
C VAL A 28 -6.01 14.52 -1.73
N TRP A 29 -5.06 14.64 -2.65
CA TRP A 29 -3.86 15.48 -2.47
C TRP A 29 -4.12 16.98 -2.46
N SER A 30 -5.21 17.45 -3.08
CA SER A 30 -5.46 18.89 -3.18
C SER A 30 -5.94 19.55 -1.87
N HIS A 31 -6.39 18.78 -0.89
CA HIS A 31 -6.81 19.29 0.41
C HIS A 31 -5.69 19.36 1.47
N HIS A 32 -4.47 18.89 1.14
CA HIS A 32 -3.35 18.79 2.09
C HIS A 32 -2.36 19.94 2.05
N ARG A 33 -2.65 21.06 1.36
CA ARG A 33 -1.73 22.23 1.29
C ARG A 33 -1.37 22.88 2.63
N LYS A 34 -2.01 22.51 3.71
CA LYS A 34 -1.68 23.05 5.05
C LYS A 34 -0.47 22.38 5.72
N TYR A 35 0.00 21.23 5.20
CA TYR A 35 1.12 20.48 5.78
C TYR A 35 2.42 20.55 4.99
N ASP A 36 2.44 21.34 3.91
CA ASP A 36 3.62 21.58 3.06
C ASP A 36 4.76 22.33 3.78
N GLN A 37 4.54 22.73 5.04
CA GLN A 37 5.52 23.44 5.87
C GLN A 37 6.50 22.52 6.62
N TYR A 38 6.22 21.22 6.71
CA TYR A 38 7.10 20.28 7.42
C TYR A 38 7.97 19.52 6.42
N ARG A 39 9.02 20.17 5.94
CA ARG A 39 10.07 19.51 5.15
C ARG A 39 11.05 18.84 6.12
N ALA A 40 10.76 17.61 6.47
CA ALA A 40 11.69 16.76 7.19
C ALA A 40 12.28 15.70 6.27
N THR A 41 13.48 15.25 6.57
CA THR A 41 14.16 14.16 5.86
C THR A 41 13.51 12.81 6.21
N VAL A 42 13.82 11.78 5.42
CA VAL A 42 13.35 10.41 5.68
C VAL A 42 13.79 9.92 7.07
N GLU A 43 15.02 10.28 7.48
CA GLU A 43 15.59 9.92 8.78
C GLU A 43 14.86 10.61 9.93
N GLU A 44 14.49 11.87 9.76
CA GLU A 44 13.72 12.63 10.75
C GLU A 44 12.31 12.05 10.89
N TRP A 45 11.61 11.77 9.77
CA TRP A 45 10.30 11.12 9.80
C TRP A 45 10.36 9.72 10.41
N THR A 46 11.42 8.96 10.13
CA THR A 46 11.64 7.65 10.75
C THR A 46 11.82 7.76 12.26
N SER A 47 12.53 8.80 12.72
CA SER A 47 12.73 9.06 14.15
C SER A 47 11.43 9.42 14.84
N ILE A 48 10.60 10.27 14.20
CA ILE A 48 9.26 10.62 14.70
C ILE A 48 8.36 9.37 14.76
N LEU A 49 8.38 8.53 13.71
CA LEU A 49 7.64 7.28 13.69
C LEU A 49 8.04 6.35 14.84
N LYS A 50 9.34 6.21 15.08
CA LYS A 50 9.87 5.42 16.19
C LYS A 50 9.33 5.91 17.55
N ILE A 51 9.34 7.21 17.77
CA ILE A 51 8.83 7.81 19.02
C ILE A 51 7.31 7.61 19.12
N ALA A 52 6.58 7.83 18.03
CA ALA A 52 5.13 7.65 17.99
C ALA A 52 4.71 6.20 18.31
N CYS A 53 5.47 5.21 17.81
CA CYS A 53 5.24 3.80 18.13
C CYS A 53 5.62 3.46 19.59
N ALA A 54 6.74 4.01 20.09
CA ALA A 54 7.20 3.72 21.45
C ALA A 54 6.25 4.26 22.53
N HIS A 55 5.55 5.35 22.26
CA HIS A 55 4.66 6.02 23.20
C HIS A 55 3.16 5.86 22.85
N ASP A 56 2.85 5.01 21.90
CA ASP A 56 1.47 4.73 21.44
C ASP A 56 0.68 6.01 21.08
N PHE A 57 1.27 6.82 20.18
CA PHE A 57 0.63 8.02 19.63
C PHE A 57 0.04 7.72 18.23
N PRO A 58 -1.17 7.15 18.12
CA PRO A 58 -1.71 6.68 16.83
C PRO A 58 -1.91 7.82 15.83
N ALA A 59 -2.33 9.00 16.27
CA ALA A 59 -2.50 10.15 15.38
C ALA A 59 -1.17 10.65 14.80
N VAL A 60 -0.08 10.65 15.59
CA VAL A 60 1.26 11.02 15.14
C VAL A 60 1.82 9.94 14.22
N LYS A 61 1.63 8.66 14.54
CA LYS A 61 2.01 7.52 13.70
C LYS A 61 1.37 7.64 12.31
N ASP A 62 0.05 7.81 12.25
CA ASP A 62 -0.69 7.92 10.97
C ASP A 62 -0.27 9.17 10.17
N PHE A 63 -0.07 10.31 10.83
CA PHE A 63 0.45 11.52 10.18
C PHE A 63 1.84 11.28 9.58
N THR A 64 2.76 10.69 10.36
CA THR A 64 4.14 10.44 9.93
C THR A 64 4.19 9.46 8.75
N ILE A 65 3.35 8.41 8.76
CA ILE A 65 3.25 7.48 7.64
C ILE A 65 2.83 8.22 6.37
N ARG A 66 1.82 9.10 6.44
CA ARG A 66 1.40 9.90 5.29
C ARG A 66 2.51 10.82 4.76
N CYS A 67 3.33 11.38 5.64
CA CYS A 67 4.49 12.16 5.22
C CYS A 67 5.54 11.27 4.54
N LEU A 68 5.80 10.09 5.08
CA LEU A 68 6.72 9.11 4.47
C LEU A 68 6.23 8.61 3.11
N GLU A 69 4.91 8.51 2.87
CA GLU A 69 4.36 8.15 1.55
C GLU A 69 4.74 9.18 0.46
N SER A 70 4.93 10.44 0.83
CA SER A 70 5.36 11.49 -0.10
C SER A 70 6.87 11.56 -0.32
N CYS A 71 7.66 10.85 0.48
CA CYS A 71 9.11 10.82 0.36
C CYS A 71 9.55 9.84 -0.73
N ASP A 72 10.68 10.13 -1.37
CA ASP A 72 11.33 9.21 -2.31
C ASP A 72 12.14 8.17 -1.53
N ILE A 73 11.53 7.01 -1.28
CA ILE A 73 12.14 5.90 -0.54
C ILE A 73 12.07 4.66 -1.43
N ALA A 74 13.19 3.97 -1.61
CA ALA A 74 13.23 2.72 -2.35
C ALA A 74 12.26 1.68 -1.76
N VAL A 75 11.56 0.91 -2.63
CA VAL A 75 10.47 0.00 -2.22
C VAL A 75 10.91 -0.97 -1.13
N ALA A 76 12.08 -1.57 -1.27
CA ALA A 76 12.62 -2.51 -0.28
C ALA A 76 12.86 -1.86 1.09
N GLN A 77 13.39 -0.63 1.09
CA GLN A 77 13.62 0.14 2.33
C GLN A 77 12.29 0.51 2.99
N ARG A 78 11.29 0.92 2.20
CA ARG A 78 9.95 1.26 2.68
C ARG A 78 9.26 0.04 3.32
N ILE A 79 9.30 -1.12 2.66
CA ILE A 79 8.75 -2.37 3.20
C ILE A 79 9.44 -2.73 4.52
N LYS A 80 10.78 -2.65 4.59
CA LYS A 80 11.53 -2.88 5.82
C LYS A 80 11.10 -1.95 6.94
N LEU A 81 11.00 -0.65 6.64
CA LEU A 81 10.59 0.38 7.59
C LEU A 81 9.19 0.08 8.15
N TYR A 82 8.22 -0.14 7.27
CA TYR A 82 6.83 -0.37 7.66
C TYR A 82 6.64 -1.69 8.43
N ARG A 83 7.40 -2.72 8.09
CA ARG A 83 7.42 -3.96 8.87
C ARG A 83 8.05 -3.79 10.24
N THR A 84 9.08 -2.95 10.36
CA THR A 84 9.76 -2.69 11.64
C THR A 84 8.85 -1.98 12.63
N PHE A 85 8.00 -1.08 12.16
CA PHE A 85 7.12 -0.27 13.00
C PHE A 85 5.66 -0.75 13.01
N ASP A 86 5.40 -1.95 12.53
CA ASP A 86 4.07 -2.56 12.46
C ASP A 86 3.02 -1.59 11.91
N VAL A 87 3.29 -1.11 10.69
CA VAL A 87 2.40 -0.20 9.97
C VAL A 87 1.25 -1.00 9.38
N ASP A 88 0.05 -0.41 9.39
CA ASP A 88 -1.17 -1.01 8.85
C ASP A 88 -0.99 -1.59 7.45
N ALA A 89 -1.65 -2.74 7.20
CA ALA A 89 -1.66 -3.44 5.92
C ALA A 89 -1.99 -2.53 4.73
N LYS A 90 -2.91 -1.59 4.91
CA LYS A 90 -3.32 -0.63 3.87
C LYS A 90 -2.17 0.19 3.27
N TYR A 91 -1.10 0.44 4.07
CA TYR A 91 0.07 1.19 3.62
C TYR A 91 1.16 0.28 3.06
N ILE A 92 1.29 -0.94 3.57
CA ILE A 92 2.41 -1.82 3.18
C ILE A 92 2.09 -2.73 1.99
N VAL A 93 0.83 -3.20 1.87
CA VAL A 93 0.40 -4.12 0.81
C VAL A 93 0.66 -3.58 -0.59
N PRO A 94 0.40 -2.30 -0.91
CA PRO A 94 0.69 -1.75 -2.25
C PRO A 94 2.15 -1.90 -2.67
N TRP A 95 3.09 -1.77 -1.75
CA TRP A 95 4.53 -1.90 -2.01
C TRP A 95 4.93 -3.36 -2.26
N PHE A 96 4.33 -4.32 -1.55
CA PHE A 96 4.48 -5.74 -1.86
C PHE A 96 3.93 -6.08 -3.25
N VAL A 97 2.75 -5.56 -3.58
CA VAL A 97 2.13 -5.75 -4.90
C VAL A 97 3.03 -5.23 -6.00
N GLN A 98 3.62 -4.05 -5.83
CA GLN A 98 4.57 -3.49 -6.79
C GLN A 98 5.76 -4.42 -7.05
N LEU A 99 6.33 -5.05 -6.00
CA LEU A 99 7.39 -6.05 -6.15
C LEU A 99 6.91 -7.35 -6.83
N CYS A 100 5.67 -7.74 -6.58
CA CYS A 100 5.11 -8.96 -7.17
C CYS A 100 4.81 -8.81 -8.67
N LEU A 101 4.37 -7.64 -9.09
CA LEU A 101 3.99 -7.37 -10.48
C LEU A 101 5.17 -7.02 -11.39
N ARG A 102 6.35 -6.75 -10.84
CA ARG A 102 7.55 -6.57 -11.66
C ARG A 102 7.85 -7.83 -12.47
N GLU A 103 8.33 -7.67 -13.69
CA GLU A 103 8.80 -8.79 -14.53
C GLU A 103 9.90 -9.56 -13.81
N GLU A 104 10.89 -8.86 -13.30
CA GLU A 104 11.98 -9.42 -12.49
C GLU A 104 11.61 -9.52 -11.01
N GLY A 105 12.15 -10.52 -10.33
CA GLY A 105 11.99 -10.67 -8.88
C GLY A 105 12.76 -9.58 -8.10
N PRO A 106 12.68 -9.61 -6.76
CA PRO A 106 13.53 -8.79 -5.94
C PRO A 106 15.00 -9.05 -6.26
N THR A 107 15.80 -7.99 -6.37
CA THR A 107 17.25 -8.09 -6.54
C THR A 107 17.92 -8.59 -5.25
N ASP A 108 19.18 -9.03 -5.34
CA ASP A 108 19.96 -9.46 -4.17
C ASP A 108 20.06 -8.34 -3.13
N GLY A 109 20.32 -7.10 -3.57
CA GLY A 109 20.35 -5.94 -2.67
C GLY A 109 19.00 -5.64 -2.00
N GLU A 110 17.88 -5.77 -2.72
CA GLU A 110 16.54 -5.63 -2.14
C GLU A 110 16.25 -6.75 -1.13
N THR A 111 16.68 -7.98 -1.44
CA THR A 111 16.56 -9.15 -0.57
C THR A 111 17.36 -8.96 0.72
N GLU A 112 18.57 -8.42 0.64
CA GLU A 112 19.41 -8.10 1.80
C GLU A 112 18.75 -7.02 2.66
N ILE A 113 18.22 -5.96 2.06
CA ILE A 113 17.54 -4.88 2.77
C ILE A 113 16.29 -5.38 3.50
N MET A 114 15.42 -6.12 2.81
CA MET A 114 14.16 -6.63 3.36
C MET A 114 14.36 -7.78 4.35
N GLY A 115 15.41 -8.55 4.16
CA GLY A 115 15.68 -9.80 4.88
C GLY A 115 14.92 -10.99 4.32
N THR A 116 15.42 -12.19 4.59
CA THR A 116 14.96 -13.46 4.01
C THR A 116 13.47 -13.71 4.23
N LYS A 117 12.94 -13.45 5.44
CA LYS A 117 11.52 -13.70 5.75
C LYS A 117 10.59 -12.88 4.86
N VAL A 118 10.90 -11.62 4.65
CA VAL A 118 10.08 -10.70 3.84
C VAL A 118 10.22 -11.05 2.37
N SER A 119 11.42 -11.33 1.90
CA SER A 119 11.67 -11.74 0.51
C SER A 119 10.93 -13.03 0.16
N LEU A 120 10.86 -14.01 1.06
CA LEU A 120 10.06 -15.22 0.86
C LEU A 120 8.57 -14.96 0.69
N ILE A 121 8.02 -13.92 1.33
CA ILE A 121 6.61 -13.52 1.13
C ILE A 121 6.42 -13.11 -0.34
N VAL A 122 7.32 -12.27 -0.87
CA VAL A 122 7.26 -11.81 -2.26
C VAL A 122 7.40 -12.98 -3.23
N TYR A 123 8.38 -13.86 -3.03
CA TYR A 123 8.58 -15.02 -3.90
C TYR A 123 7.39 -15.98 -3.89
N ARG A 124 6.80 -16.27 -2.73
CA ARG A 124 5.60 -17.10 -2.61
C ARG A 124 4.38 -16.45 -3.29
N ALA A 125 4.22 -15.15 -3.17
CA ALA A 125 3.14 -14.44 -3.85
C ALA A 125 3.32 -14.50 -5.37
N ARG A 126 4.52 -14.24 -5.87
CA ARG A 126 4.85 -14.36 -7.30
C ARG A 126 4.61 -15.77 -7.84
N GLU A 127 4.98 -16.80 -7.07
CA GLU A 127 4.77 -18.19 -7.47
C GLU A 127 3.26 -18.52 -7.55
N ARG A 128 2.47 -18.09 -6.58
CA ARG A 128 1.00 -18.24 -6.64
C ARG A 128 0.39 -17.56 -7.86
N LEU A 129 0.84 -16.33 -8.17
CA LEU A 129 0.38 -15.60 -9.34
C LEU A 129 0.75 -16.33 -10.65
N ARG A 130 1.97 -16.84 -10.76
CA ARG A 130 2.42 -17.60 -11.93
C ARG A 130 1.67 -18.92 -12.07
N SER A 131 1.47 -19.64 -10.98
CA SER A 131 0.73 -20.90 -10.99
C SER A 131 -0.72 -20.71 -11.42
N ALA A 132 -1.35 -19.61 -11.03
CA ALA A 132 -2.70 -19.28 -11.48
C ALA A 132 -2.80 -19.03 -12.99
N LEU A 133 -1.71 -18.52 -13.61
CA LEU A 133 -1.65 -18.31 -15.06
C LEU A 133 -1.47 -19.61 -15.88
N ILE A 134 -0.92 -20.65 -15.26
CA ILE A 134 -0.61 -21.94 -15.93
C ILE A 134 -1.80 -22.92 -15.83
N ALA A 135 -2.89 -22.55 -15.18
CA ALA A 135 -4.05 -23.41 -15.04
C ALA A 135 -4.58 -23.84 -16.43
N PRO A 136 -4.75 -25.18 -16.70
CA PRO A 136 -4.92 -25.74 -18.04
C PRO A 136 -6.24 -25.39 -18.75
N ASN A 137 -7.15 -24.69 -18.09
CA ASN A 137 -8.45 -24.30 -18.62
C ASN A 137 -8.60 -22.79 -18.92
N ALA A 138 -7.56 -22.01 -18.70
CA ALA A 138 -7.57 -20.61 -19.09
C ALA A 138 -7.08 -20.52 -20.54
N GLY A 139 -7.91 -20.04 -21.44
CA GLY A 139 -7.45 -19.58 -22.75
C GLY A 139 -6.24 -18.66 -22.64
N THR A 140 -6.10 -17.63 -23.41
CA THR A 140 -4.99 -16.68 -23.24
C THR A 140 -4.83 -16.30 -21.75
N PRO A 141 -3.64 -16.51 -21.14
CA PRO A 141 -3.46 -16.23 -19.72
C PRO A 141 -3.82 -14.78 -19.44
N PRO A 142 -4.70 -14.50 -18.45
CA PRO A 142 -5.03 -13.13 -18.10
C PRO A 142 -3.76 -12.42 -17.64
N PRO A 143 -3.60 -11.12 -17.94
CA PRO A 143 -2.48 -10.35 -17.43
C PRO A 143 -2.47 -10.42 -15.90
N LEU A 144 -1.29 -10.44 -15.29
CA LEU A 144 -1.12 -10.35 -13.84
C LEU A 144 -1.94 -9.17 -13.34
N SER A 145 -3.02 -9.44 -12.60
CA SER A 145 -3.89 -8.38 -12.10
C SER A 145 -3.43 -7.91 -10.72
N GLU A 146 -3.54 -6.63 -10.49
CA GLU A 146 -3.26 -6.02 -9.18
C GLU A 146 -4.14 -6.66 -8.08
N SER A 147 -5.42 -6.94 -8.37
CA SER A 147 -6.34 -7.56 -7.42
C SER A 147 -5.89 -8.96 -6.99
N ALA A 148 -5.42 -9.79 -7.93
CA ALA A 148 -4.89 -11.11 -7.61
C ALA A 148 -3.59 -11.02 -6.78
N ALA A 149 -2.76 -10.02 -7.04
CA ALA A 149 -1.55 -9.79 -6.26
C ALA A 149 -1.89 -9.33 -4.83
N VAL A 150 -2.86 -8.44 -4.66
CA VAL A 150 -3.37 -8.03 -3.34
C VAL A 150 -3.89 -9.24 -2.56
N GLU A 151 -4.73 -10.07 -3.17
CA GLU A 151 -5.29 -11.27 -2.54
C GLU A 151 -4.20 -12.26 -2.13
N ALA A 152 -3.24 -12.53 -3.01
CA ALA A 152 -2.12 -13.42 -2.71
C ALA A 152 -1.27 -12.90 -1.53
N ILE A 153 -0.96 -11.60 -1.49
CA ILE A 153 -0.20 -10.98 -0.40
C ILE A 153 -0.99 -11.00 0.90
N CYS A 154 -2.26 -10.57 0.90
CA CYS A 154 -3.12 -10.57 2.09
C CYS A 154 -3.25 -11.98 2.67
N SER A 155 -3.48 -13.00 1.83
CA SER A 155 -3.54 -14.40 2.25
C SER A 155 -2.22 -14.88 2.89
N ILE A 156 -1.06 -14.48 2.36
CA ILE A 156 0.24 -14.91 2.91
C ILE A 156 0.57 -14.17 4.21
N LEU A 157 0.18 -12.91 4.32
CA LEU A 157 0.41 -12.08 5.50
C LEU A 157 -0.62 -12.34 6.63
N GLY A 158 -1.70 -13.07 6.34
CA GLY A 158 -2.79 -13.32 7.29
C GLY A 158 -3.71 -12.12 7.50
N TYR A 159 -3.78 -11.22 6.54
CA TYR A 159 -4.75 -10.13 6.51
C TYR A 159 -6.02 -10.61 5.77
N ASN A 160 -7.04 -10.96 6.52
CA ASN A 160 -8.37 -11.35 5.99
C ASN A 160 -9.35 -10.20 6.16
#